data_5e4d8889a7326401109a3488525583c1
#
_entry.id   5e4d8889a7326401109a3488525583c1
#
_cell.length_a   1.000
_cell.length_b   1.000
_cell.length_c   1.000
_cell.angle_alpha   90.00
_cell.angle_beta   90.00
_cell.angle_gamma   90.00
#
_symmetry.space_group_name_H-M   'P 1'
#
loop_
_entity.id
_entity.type
_entity.pdbx_description
1 polymer ?
#
loop_
_entity_poly.entity_id
_entity_poly.type
_entity_poly.pdbx_seq_one_letter_code
_entity_poly.pdbx_strand_id
1 'polypeptide(L)'
;GFLSNYTTNIFKDGQTRPVKVTEYYYDYQNNLQGQDDRIDGFLKSLTAANDIKALKENKKKFIKAGFVTYPDVEWLSNILLNSYPALQERLAQRFPVIIVDECQDLSKGQINILDLLRNKGTNMHFVGDLNQSIYEFRKVNPQDIEAYIQNSGFVIRQLTNNYRSCQSIVDITEKIIGNQVSIIGHENQMCQRPCVLWQYDDQTFTQL
;
A
#
# COMPACT_ATOMS: atom_id res chain seq x y z
N GLY A 1 23.28 -15.73 11.86
CA GLY A 1 22.82 -15.61 10.47
C GLY A 1 23.02 -14.20 9.93
N PHE A 2 22.88 -13.98 8.63
CA PHE A 2 23.14 -12.69 7.94
C PHE A 2 22.48 -11.48 8.63
N LEU A 3 21.20 -11.59 9.02
CA LEU A 3 20.47 -10.50 9.68
C LEU A 3 20.93 -10.21 11.11
N SER A 4 21.72 -11.09 11.75
CA SER A 4 22.27 -10.81 13.09
C SER A 4 23.21 -9.61 13.09
N ASN A 5 23.89 -9.35 11.97
CA ASN A 5 24.78 -8.20 11.80
C ASN A 5 24.03 -6.86 11.71
N TYR A 6 22.70 -6.91 11.49
CA TYR A 6 21.83 -5.75 11.33
C TYR A 6 20.69 -5.77 12.36
N THR A 7 21.02 -6.17 13.59
CA THR A 7 20.12 -6.18 14.73
C THR A 7 20.57 -5.13 15.74
N THR A 8 19.63 -4.34 16.23
CA THR A 8 19.87 -3.35 17.30
C THR A 8 19.24 -3.87 18.58
N ASN A 9 20.01 -3.97 19.63
CA ASN A 9 19.51 -4.33 20.95
C ASN A 9 19.00 -3.08 21.67
N ILE A 10 17.73 -3.04 21.95
CA ILE A 10 17.06 -1.95 22.66
C ILE A 10 16.74 -2.41 24.07
N PHE A 11 17.21 -1.65 25.07
CA PHE A 11 16.90 -1.91 26.48
C PHE A 11 15.71 -1.07 26.92
N LYS A 12 14.64 -1.75 27.34
CA LYS A 12 13.43 -1.09 27.82
C LYS A 12 12.74 -1.93 28.89
N ASP A 13 12.21 -1.28 29.91
CA ASP A 13 11.43 -1.92 31.01
C ASP A 13 12.16 -3.11 31.65
N GLY A 14 13.48 -2.99 31.83
CA GLY A 14 14.32 -4.05 32.44
C GLY A 14 14.67 -5.21 31.48
N GLN A 15 14.26 -5.16 30.22
CA GLN A 15 14.52 -6.21 29.26
C GLN A 15 15.24 -5.69 28.01
N THR A 16 16.12 -6.53 27.46
CA THR A 16 16.75 -6.25 26.16
C THR A 16 15.98 -6.93 25.07
N ARG A 17 15.51 -6.13 24.09
CA ARG A 17 14.83 -6.63 22.90
C ARG A 17 15.69 -6.42 21.65
N PRO A 18 16.04 -7.48 20.93
CA PRO A 18 16.68 -7.37 19.63
C PRO A 18 15.65 -6.91 18.59
N VAL A 19 15.96 -5.85 17.84
CA VAL A 19 15.16 -5.34 16.73
C VAL A 19 15.96 -5.48 15.44
N LYS A 20 15.48 -6.30 14.53
CA LYS A 20 16.12 -6.52 13.23
C LYS A 20 15.82 -5.37 12.29
N VAL A 21 16.76 -5.03 11.42
CA VAL A 21 16.63 -3.95 10.44
C VAL A 21 15.44 -4.14 9.49
N THR A 22 14.99 -5.38 9.31
CA THR A 22 13.82 -5.73 8.48
C THR A 22 12.49 -5.58 9.20
N GLU A 23 12.47 -5.37 10.51
CA GLU A 23 11.25 -5.23 11.29
C GLU A 23 10.74 -3.79 11.36
N TYR A 24 11.51 -2.83 10.83
CA TYR A 24 11.15 -1.41 10.77
C TYR A 24 11.59 -0.75 9.47
N TYR A 25 10.98 0.39 9.18
CA TYR A 25 11.30 1.24 8.05
C TYR A 25 11.03 2.71 8.38
N TYR A 26 11.43 3.62 7.50
CA TYR A 26 11.05 5.03 7.56
C TYR A 26 10.00 5.29 6.49
N ASP A 27 8.92 5.99 6.86
CA ASP A 27 7.93 6.44 5.90
C ASP A 27 8.47 7.63 5.06
N TYR A 28 7.67 8.09 4.10
CA TYR A 28 8.06 9.20 3.23
C TYR A 28 8.28 10.53 3.98
N GLN A 29 7.77 10.66 5.21
CA GLN A 29 7.98 11.81 6.11
C GLN A 29 9.15 11.61 7.09
N ASN A 30 9.93 10.54 6.96
CA ASN A 30 11.00 10.14 7.88
C ASN A 30 10.55 9.71 9.29
N ASN A 31 9.30 9.32 9.46
CA ASN A 31 8.83 8.75 10.70
C ASN A 31 9.20 7.25 10.76
N LEU A 32 9.65 6.81 11.92
CA LEU A 32 9.96 5.41 12.18
C LEU A 32 8.66 4.61 12.31
N GLN A 33 8.53 3.55 11.52
CA GLN A 33 7.36 2.67 11.46
C GLN A 33 7.76 1.22 11.68
N GLY A 34 6.95 0.44 12.38
CA GLY A 34 7.10 -1.01 12.48
C GLY A 34 6.45 -1.73 11.30
N GLN A 35 6.94 -2.91 10.96
CA GLN A 35 6.37 -3.76 9.92
C GLN A 35 4.99 -4.31 10.29
N ASP A 36 4.76 -4.55 11.56
CA ASP A 36 3.49 -4.99 12.14
C ASP A 36 3.12 -4.11 13.35
N ASP A 37 1.89 -4.22 13.82
CA ASP A 37 1.36 -3.40 14.92
C ASP A 37 2.11 -3.62 16.23
N ARG A 38 2.62 -4.82 16.49
CA ARG A 38 3.40 -5.15 17.68
C ARG A 38 4.75 -4.42 17.68
N ILE A 39 5.44 -4.43 16.54
CA ILE A 39 6.71 -3.72 16.36
C ILE A 39 6.47 -2.22 16.36
N ASP A 40 5.44 -1.77 15.65
CA ASP A 40 5.08 -0.36 15.57
C ASP A 40 4.75 0.24 16.93
N GLY A 41 3.93 -0.45 17.73
CA GLY A 41 3.62 -0.06 19.10
C GLY A 41 4.86 -0.01 20.00
N PHE A 42 5.78 -0.98 19.84
CA PHE A 42 7.05 -0.95 20.56
C PHE A 42 7.90 0.25 20.14
N LEU A 43 8.07 0.52 18.85
CA LEU A 43 8.88 1.62 18.36
C LEU A 43 8.32 2.99 18.76
N LYS A 44 7.00 3.17 18.68
CA LYS A 44 6.32 4.40 19.14
C LYS A 44 6.47 4.65 20.65
N SER A 45 6.71 3.60 21.41
CA SER A 45 6.95 3.70 22.85
C SER A 45 8.40 4.05 23.23
N LEU A 46 9.32 4.14 22.24
CA LEU A 46 10.70 4.53 22.46
C LEU A 46 10.79 6.04 22.70
N THR A 47 11.29 6.42 23.86
CA THR A 47 11.52 7.83 24.24
C THR A 47 13.00 8.21 24.21
N ALA A 48 13.90 7.21 24.28
CA ALA A 48 15.33 7.44 24.31
C ALA A 48 15.88 7.80 22.93
N ALA A 49 16.39 9.00 22.78
CA ALA A 49 16.97 9.49 21.50
C ALA A 49 18.12 8.60 21.01
N ASN A 50 18.87 7.98 21.92
CA ASN A 50 19.97 7.08 21.58
C ASN A 50 19.48 5.81 20.88
N ASP A 51 18.35 5.24 21.29
CA ASP A 51 17.77 4.05 20.66
C ASP A 51 17.31 4.34 19.24
N ILE A 52 16.61 5.45 19.05
CA ILE A 52 16.17 5.90 17.72
C ILE A 52 17.36 6.16 16.81
N LYS A 53 18.42 6.77 17.35
CA LYS A 53 19.67 6.99 16.63
C LYS A 53 20.35 5.68 16.25
N ALA A 54 20.41 4.71 17.16
CA ALA A 54 21.00 3.38 16.91
C ALA A 54 20.25 2.63 15.80
N LEU A 55 18.92 2.66 15.80
CA LEU A 55 18.10 2.10 14.71
C LEU A 55 18.41 2.78 13.38
N LYS A 56 18.49 4.11 13.34
CA LYS A 56 18.82 4.87 12.14
C LYS A 56 20.19 4.53 11.58
N GLU A 57 21.20 4.44 12.44
CA GLU A 57 22.54 4.07 12.01
C GLU A 57 22.62 2.62 11.51
N ASN A 58 21.88 1.71 12.14
CA ASN A 58 21.79 0.32 11.68
C ASN A 58 21.11 0.21 10.30
N LYS A 59 20.03 0.96 10.06
CA LYS A 59 19.38 1.04 8.75
C LYS A 59 20.34 1.59 7.69
N LYS A 60 21.10 2.65 8.00
CA LYS A 60 22.11 3.19 7.09
C LYS A 60 23.21 2.18 6.75
N LYS A 61 23.69 1.39 7.74
CA LYS A 61 24.67 0.32 7.49
C LYS A 61 24.11 -0.73 6.53
N PHE A 62 22.86 -1.13 6.71
CA PHE A 62 22.17 -2.10 5.86
C PHE A 62 22.09 -1.60 4.42
N ILE A 63 21.66 -0.35 4.22
CA ILE A 63 21.56 0.28 2.90
C ILE A 63 22.95 0.45 2.25
N LYS A 64 23.95 0.89 3.01
CA LYS A 64 25.33 1.02 2.50
C LYS A 64 25.95 -0.30 2.07
N ALA A 65 25.51 -1.41 2.68
CA ALA A 65 25.92 -2.74 2.28
C ALA A 65 25.18 -3.27 1.02
N GLY A 66 24.32 -2.45 0.41
CA GLY A 66 23.61 -2.76 -0.83
C GLY A 66 22.27 -3.48 -0.61
N PHE A 67 21.76 -3.51 0.62
CA PHE A 67 20.50 -4.17 0.95
C PHE A 67 19.41 -3.16 1.26
N VAL A 68 18.19 -3.45 0.80
CA VAL A 68 16.99 -2.64 1.08
C VAL A 68 15.80 -3.55 1.26
N THR A 69 14.83 -3.14 2.08
CA THR A 69 13.49 -3.72 2.11
C THR A 69 12.58 -2.99 1.14
N TYR A 70 11.41 -3.53 0.82
CA TYR A 70 10.46 -2.88 -0.07
C TYR A 70 10.04 -1.47 0.42
N PRO A 71 9.70 -1.26 1.70
CA PRO A 71 9.45 0.09 2.22
C PRO A 71 10.66 1.02 2.17
N ASP A 72 11.89 0.49 2.27
CA ASP A 72 13.10 1.30 2.17
C ASP A 72 13.26 1.89 0.74
N VAL A 73 12.86 1.13 -0.30
CA VAL A 73 12.89 1.63 -1.69
C VAL A 73 11.95 2.82 -1.84
N GLU A 74 10.74 2.74 -1.31
CA GLU A 74 9.77 3.82 -1.33
C GLU A 74 10.30 5.08 -0.62
N TRP A 75 10.82 4.90 0.59
CA TRP A 75 11.42 5.99 1.37
C TRP A 75 12.59 6.66 0.65
N LEU A 76 13.54 5.86 0.14
CA LEU A 76 14.70 6.39 -0.61
C LEU A 76 14.29 7.11 -1.89
N SER A 77 13.29 6.59 -2.60
CA SER A 77 12.75 7.23 -3.81
C SER A 77 12.16 8.61 -3.49
N ASN A 78 11.40 8.71 -2.38
CA ASN A 78 10.88 9.99 -1.91
C ASN A 78 12.01 10.97 -1.55
N ILE A 79 13.05 10.53 -0.82
CA ILE A 79 14.20 11.38 -0.50
C ILE A 79 14.90 11.87 -1.76
N LEU A 80 15.17 10.97 -2.71
CA LEU A 80 15.86 11.32 -3.96
C LEU A 80 15.07 12.33 -4.76
N LEU A 81 13.79 12.10 -4.97
CA LEU A 81 12.95 13.00 -5.75
C LEU A 81 12.83 14.37 -5.08
N ASN A 82 12.64 14.43 -3.77
CA ASN A 82 12.57 15.71 -3.06
C ASN A 82 13.93 16.46 -3.06
N SER A 83 15.04 15.73 -3.02
CA SER A 83 16.38 16.33 -2.99
C SER A 83 16.85 16.81 -4.36
N TYR A 84 16.34 16.24 -5.45
CA TYR A 84 16.80 16.50 -6.79
C TYR A 84 15.68 16.87 -7.77
N PRO A 85 15.20 18.14 -7.79
CA PRO A 85 14.13 18.58 -8.70
C PRO A 85 14.42 18.31 -10.18
N ALA A 86 15.69 18.37 -10.60
CA ALA A 86 16.09 18.03 -11.96
C ALA A 86 15.82 16.55 -12.32
N LEU A 87 15.85 15.64 -11.32
CA LEU A 87 15.49 14.25 -11.52
C LEU A 87 13.98 14.11 -11.77
N GLN A 88 13.15 14.84 -11.02
CA GLN A 88 11.70 14.87 -11.26
C GLN A 88 11.38 15.31 -12.69
N GLU A 89 12.03 16.38 -13.17
CA GLU A 89 11.82 16.91 -14.52
C GLU A 89 12.23 15.90 -15.60
N ARG A 90 13.38 15.25 -15.44
CA ARG A 90 13.84 14.23 -16.39
C ARG A 90 12.92 13.01 -16.42
N LEU A 91 12.42 12.59 -15.25
CA LEU A 91 11.45 11.48 -15.17
C LEU A 91 10.11 11.86 -15.78
N ALA A 92 9.61 13.07 -15.53
CA ALA A 92 8.37 13.55 -16.14
C ALA A 92 8.48 13.64 -17.68
N GLN A 93 9.62 14.09 -18.20
CA GLN A 93 9.90 14.10 -19.65
C GLN A 93 10.01 12.68 -20.22
N ARG A 94 10.59 11.75 -19.47
CA ARG A 94 10.75 10.34 -19.89
C ARG A 94 9.42 9.60 -19.86
N PHE A 95 8.56 9.95 -18.92
CA PHE A 95 7.24 9.35 -18.69
C PHE A 95 6.16 10.43 -18.74
N PRO A 96 5.82 10.94 -19.93
CA PRO A 96 4.83 12.01 -20.09
C PRO A 96 3.41 11.56 -19.72
N VAL A 97 3.15 10.26 -19.74
CA VAL A 97 1.90 9.62 -19.31
C VAL A 97 2.23 8.45 -18.40
N ILE A 98 1.56 8.38 -17.25
CA ILE A 98 1.63 7.25 -16.33
C ILE A 98 0.20 6.76 -16.08
N ILE A 99 -0.02 5.46 -16.28
CA ILE A 99 -1.27 4.78 -15.94
C ILE A 99 -0.98 3.89 -14.74
N VAL A 100 -1.72 4.09 -13.67
CA VAL A 100 -1.61 3.32 -12.44
C VAL A 100 -2.81 2.40 -12.34
N ASP A 101 -2.58 1.11 -12.41
CA ASP A 101 -3.59 0.08 -12.18
C ASP A 101 -3.63 -0.30 -10.70
N GLU A 102 -4.77 -0.80 -10.22
CA GLU A 102 -5.02 -1.16 -8.82
C GLU A 102 -4.66 -0.02 -7.85
N CYS A 103 -5.07 1.19 -8.21
CA CYS A 103 -4.66 2.40 -7.47
C CYS A 103 -5.13 2.43 -6.02
N GLN A 104 -6.12 1.62 -5.63
CA GLN A 104 -6.57 1.46 -4.25
C GLN A 104 -5.49 0.88 -3.31
N ASP A 105 -4.45 0.24 -3.88
CA ASP A 105 -3.36 -0.38 -3.13
C ASP A 105 -2.12 0.51 -3.00
N LEU A 106 -2.22 1.77 -3.40
CA LEU A 106 -1.11 2.73 -3.28
C LEU A 106 -0.91 3.20 -1.84
N SER A 107 0.33 3.16 -1.39
CA SER A 107 0.74 3.81 -0.14
C SER A 107 0.80 5.34 -0.28
N LYS A 108 0.76 6.05 0.84
CA LYS A 108 0.96 7.52 0.86
C LYS A 108 2.29 7.94 0.22
N GLY A 109 3.34 7.16 0.42
CA GLY A 109 4.63 7.46 -0.16
C GLY A 109 4.66 7.28 -1.68
N GLN A 110 3.94 6.29 -2.20
CA GLN A 110 3.76 6.09 -3.65
C GLN A 110 2.91 7.22 -4.25
N ILE A 111 1.81 7.60 -3.59
CA ILE A 111 1.00 8.75 -4.01
C ILE A 111 1.86 10.02 -4.06
N ASN A 112 2.71 10.26 -3.05
CA ASN A 112 3.60 11.42 -3.05
C ASN A 112 4.61 11.41 -4.21
N ILE A 113 5.18 10.25 -4.55
CA ILE A 113 6.07 10.11 -5.72
C ILE A 113 5.33 10.48 -7.01
N LEU A 114 4.12 9.98 -7.19
CA LEU A 114 3.30 10.26 -8.37
C LEU A 114 2.93 11.76 -8.44
N ASP A 115 2.59 12.37 -7.31
CA ASP A 115 2.27 13.79 -7.26
C ASP A 115 3.47 14.68 -7.61
N LEU A 116 4.69 14.33 -7.15
CA LEU A 116 5.92 15.02 -7.54
C LEU A 116 6.13 15.00 -9.06
N LEU A 117 5.86 13.88 -9.72
CA LEU A 117 5.97 13.77 -11.18
C LEU A 117 4.84 14.50 -11.91
N ARG A 118 3.60 14.42 -11.39
CA ARG A 118 2.46 15.17 -11.92
C ARG A 118 2.71 16.67 -11.90
N ASN A 119 3.27 17.19 -10.82
CA ASN A 119 3.63 18.61 -10.68
C ASN A 119 4.72 19.06 -11.65
N LYS A 120 5.41 18.12 -12.32
CA LYS A 120 6.38 18.35 -13.40
C LYS A 120 5.82 18.09 -14.80
N GLY A 121 4.50 17.87 -14.91
CA GLY A 121 3.79 17.79 -16.19
C GLY A 121 3.50 16.37 -16.67
N THR A 122 3.72 15.32 -15.88
CA THR A 122 3.25 13.97 -16.21
C THR A 122 1.74 13.90 -16.13
N ASN A 123 1.08 13.41 -17.18
CA ASN A 123 -0.34 13.10 -17.16
C ASN A 123 -0.57 11.78 -16.41
N MET A 124 -1.39 11.83 -15.36
CA MET A 124 -1.70 10.67 -14.53
C MET A 124 -3.08 10.13 -14.83
N HIS A 125 -3.17 8.81 -14.95
CA HIS A 125 -4.43 8.08 -15.04
C HIS A 125 -4.44 7.01 -13.95
N PHE A 126 -5.50 6.96 -13.15
CA PHE A 126 -5.69 5.98 -12.09
C PHE A 126 -6.84 5.07 -12.46
N VAL A 127 -6.61 3.77 -12.37
CA VAL A 127 -7.61 2.72 -12.55
C VAL A 127 -7.63 1.89 -11.27
N GLY A 128 -8.81 1.61 -10.75
CA GLY A 128 -8.92 0.81 -9.53
C GLY A 128 -10.36 0.66 -9.06
N ASP A 129 -10.54 -0.17 -8.06
CA ASP A 129 -11.81 -0.43 -7.40
C ASP A 129 -11.61 -0.40 -5.88
N LEU A 130 -12.13 0.62 -5.23
CA LEU A 130 -11.97 0.80 -3.77
C LEU A 130 -12.56 -0.37 -2.98
N ASN A 131 -13.55 -1.09 -3.53
CA ASN A 131 -14.15 -2.25 -2.90
C ASN A 131 -13.26 -3.50 -2.94
N GLN A 132 -12.20 -3.50 -3.78
CA GLN A 132 -11.25 -4.62 -3.89
C GLN A 132 -9.99 -4.44 -3.05
N SER A 133 -9.89 -3.38 -2.24
CA SER A 133 -8.73 -3.19 -1.38
C SER A 133 -8.68 -4.26 -0.28
N ILE A 134 -7.67 -5.11 -0.36
CA ILE A 134 -7.44 -6.21 0.59
C ILE A 134 -6.14 -6.03 1.40
N TYR A 135 -5.43 -4.91 1.19
CA TYR A 135 -4.08 -4.69 1.75
C TYR A 135 -4.06 -3.78 2.99
N GLU A 136 -5.14 -3.71 3.76
CA GLU A 136 -5.17 -2.97 5.04
C GLU A 136 -4.03 -3.38 5.99
N PHE A 137 -3.63 -4.67 5.96
CA PHE A 137 -2.50 -5.16 6.76
C PHE A 137 -1.14 -4.55 6.37
N ARG A 138 -1.02 -3.91 5.20
CA ARG A 138 0.18 -3.17 4.77
C ARG A 138 0.13 -1.68 5.11
N LYS A 139 -0.81 -1.26 5.95
CA LYS A 139 -1.05 0.17 6.27
C LYS A 139 -1.39 1.02 5.03
N VAL A 140 -1.92 0.39 4.00
CA VAL A 140 -2.52 1.04 2.84
C VAL A 140 -3.96 1.34 3.19
N ASN A 141 -4.37 2.58 3.00
CA ASN A 141 -5.75 3.01 3.23
C ASN A 141 -6.33 3.52 1.91
N PRO A 142 -7.37 2.84 1.35
CA PRO A 142 -7.99 3.26 0.10
C PRO A 142 -8.52 4.69 0.12
N GLN A 143 -8.87 5.20 1.30
CA GLN A 143 -9.31 6.59 1.47
C GLN A 143 -8.21 7.60 1.15
N ASP A 144 -6.93 7.22 1.23
CA ASP A 144 -5.82 8.12 0.93
C ASP A 144 -5.75 8.44 -0.57
N ILE A 145 -5.92 7.43 -1.44
CA ILE A 145 -5.97 7.65 -2.89
C ILE A 145 -7.27 8.32 -3.31
N GLU A 146 -8.38 7.96 -2.70
CA GLU A 146 -9.66 8.62 -2.95
C GLU A 146 -9.59 10.12 -2.63
N ALA A 147 -9.10 10.48 -1.45
CA ALA A 147 -8.90 11.87 -1.04
C ALA A 147 -7.93 12.61 -1.98
N TYR A 148 -6.86 11.94 -2.40
CA TYR A 148 -5.92 12.52 -3.37
C TYR A 148 -6.59 12.82 -4.71
N ILE A 149 -7.35 11.87 -5.26
CA ILE A 149 -8.07 12.04 -6.53
C ILE A 149 -9.07 13.19 -6.44
N GLN A 150 -9.88 13.24 -5.38
CA GLN A 150 -10.89 14.28 -5.17
C GLN A 150 -10.25 15.67 -5.02
N ASN A 151 -9.19 15.80 -4.22
CA ASN A 151 -8.55 17.08 -3.95
C ASN A 151 -7.65 17.58 -5.09
N SER A 152 -7.26 16.70 -6.02
CA SER A 152 -6.33 17.02 -7.10
C SER A 152 -7.01 17.36 -8.43
N GLY A 153 -8.35 17.43 -8.48
CA GLY A 153 -9.10 17.83 -9.65
C GLY A 153 -9.11 16.83 -10.80
N PHE A 154 -8.97 15.54 -10.51
CA PHE A 154 -9.12 14.49 -11.52
C PHE A 154 -10.57 14.35 -11.99
N VAL A 155 -10.74 14.05 -13.27
CA VAL A 155 -12.05 13.71 -13.83
C VAL A 155 -12.34 12.23 -13.54
N ILE A 156 -13.36 11.97 -12.73
CA ILE A 156 -13.76 10.61 -12.36
C ILE A 156 -14.72 10.07 -13.43
N ARG A 157 -14.47 8.84 -13.86
CA ARG A 157 -15.35 8.07 -14.75
C ARG A 157 -15.57 6.69 -14.15
N GLN A 158 -16.81 6.22 -14.22
CA GLN A 158 -17.18 4.91 -13.76
C GLN A 158 -17.22 3.93 -14.92
N LEU A 159 -16.70 2.71 -14.70
CA LEU A 159 -16.80 1.58 -15.62
C LEU A 159 -17.97 0.72 -15.15
N THR A 160 -19.07 0.79 -15.91
CA THR A 160 -20.34 0.12 -15.56
C THR A 160 -20.56 -1.20 -16.28
N ASN A 161 -19.71 -1.55 -17.26
CA ASN A 161 -19.80 -2.79 -17.99
C ASN A 161 -18.77 -3.81 -17.46
N ASN A 162 -19.25 -4.95 -16.96
CA ASN A 162 -18.41 -6.06 -16.55
C ASN A 162 -18.33 -7.10 -17.68
N TYR A 163 -17.17 -7.17 -18.32
CA TYR A 163 -16.92 -8.13 -19.41
C TYR A 163 -16.39 -9.48 -18.94
N ARG A 164 -16.22 -9.68 -17.64
CA ARG A 164 -15.67 -10.91 -17.03
C ARG A 164 -16.76 -11.83 -16.52
N SER A 165 -17.77 -11.30 -15.87
CA SER A 165 -18.76 -12.06 -15.11
C SER A 165 -20.16 -11.91 -15.70
N CYS A 166 -20.98 -12.97 -15.58
CA CYS A 166 -22.39 -12.91 -15.94
C CYS A 166 -23.18 -12.06 -14.95
N GLN A 167 -24.40 -11.64 -15.37
CA GLN A 167 -25.25 -10.76 -14.56
C GLN A 167 -25.56 -11.32 -13.17
N SER A 168 -25.80 -12.63 -13.04
CA SER A 168 -26.11 -13.23 -11.71
C SER A 168 -24.99 -13.08 -10.69
N ILE A 169 -23.71 -13.13 -11.12
CA ILE A 169 -22.56 -12.89 -10.25
C ILE A 169 -22.49 -11.42 -9.89
N VAL A 170 -22.69 -10.54 -10.84
CA VAL A 170 -22.70 -9.09 -10.64
C VAL A 170 -23.78 -8.70 -9.63
N ASP A 171 -25.02 -9.17 -9.82
CA ASP A 171 -26.15 -8.87 -8.92
C ASP A 171 -25.90 -9.29 -7.46
N ILE A 172 -25.25 -10.44 -7.25
CA ILE A 172 -24.91 -10.90 -5.92
C ILE A 172 -23.80 -10.03 -5.31
N THR A 173 -22.78 -9.71 -6.08
CA THR A 173 -21.69 -8.86 -5.62
C THR A 173 -22.22 -7.47 -5.23
N GLU A 174 -23.10 -6.88 -6.04
CA GLU A 174 -23.73 -5.59 -5.73
C GLU A 174 -24.54 -5.64 -4.44
N LYS A 175 -25.29 -6.73 -4.20
CA LYS A 175 -26.07 -6.92 -2.96
C LYS A 175 -25.18 -7.04 -1.72
N ILE A 176 -24.03 -7.70 -1.85
CA ILE A 176 -23.10 -7.89 -0.72
C ILE A 176 -22.38 -6.58 -0.40
N ILE A 177 -21.92 -5.86 -1.43
CA ILE A 177 -21.15 -4.61 -1.27
C ILE A 177 -22.06 -3.42 -0.96
N GLY A 178 -23.35 -3.49 -1.32
CA GLY A 178 -24.29 -2.37 -1.18
C GLY A 178 -24.03 -1.23 -2.17
N ASN A 179 -23.52 -1.54 -3.36
CA ASN A 179 -23.14 -0.57 -4.37
C ASN A 179 -24.36 0.19 -4.90
N GLN A 180 -24.23 1.52 -5.05
CA GLN A 180 -25.30 2.37 -5.60
C GLN A 180 -25.27 2.46 -7.12
N VAL A 181 -24.24 1.93 -7.77
CA VAL A 181 -24.04 1.98 -9.22
C VAL A 181 -24.39 0.63 -9.80
N SER A 182 -25.35 0.61 -10.72
CA SER A 182 -25.72 -0.62 -11.43
C SER A 182 -24.65 -1.00 -12.44
N ILE A 183 -24.11 -2.21 -12.30
CA ILE A 183 -23.12 -2.78 -13.22
C ILE A 183 -23.82 -3.78 -14.14
N ILE A 184 -23.51 -3.72 -15.43
CA ILE A 184 -24.07 -4.62 -16.44
C ILE A 184 -23.07 -5.76 -16.64
N GLY A 185 -23.52 -6.99 -16.36
CA GLY A 185 -22.74 -8.21 -16.60
C GLY A 185 -22.64 -8.58 -18.07
N HIS A 186 -21.69 -9.46 -18.40
CA HIS A 186 -21.45 -9.87 -19.78
C HIS A 186 -22.59 -10.75 -20.32
N GLU A 187 -23.24 -10.31 -21.39
CA GLU A 187 -24.43 -10.98 -22.00
C GLU A 187 -24.13 -12.41 -22.48
N ASN A 188 -22.92 -12.67 -22.97
CA ASN A 188 -22.51 -13.98 -23.49
C ASN A 188 -22.03 -14.96 -22.43
N GLN A 189 -21.97 -14.56 -21.17
CA GLN A 189 -21.62 -15.44 -20.07
C GLN A 189 -22.88 -15.93 -19.35
N MET A 190 -23.42 -17.06 -19.80
CA MET A 190 -24.58 -17.66 -19.15
C MET A 190 -24.16 -18.38 -17.87
N CYS A 191 -24.55 -17.84 -16.72
CA CYS A 191 -24.52 -18.58 -15.46
C CYS A 191 -25.70 -19.57 -15.43
N GLN A 192 -25.42 -20.82 -15.75
CA GLN A 192 -26.43 -21.89 -15.70
C GLN A 192 -26.72 -22.38 -14.27
N ARG A 193 -25.89 -21.97 -13.29
CA ARG A 193 -26.04 -22.43 -11.90
C ARG A 193 -26.42 -21.27 -11.00
N PRO A 194 -27.37 -21.45 -10.08
CA PRO A 194 -27.67 -20.45 -9.07
C PRO A 194 -26.47 -20.26 -8.16
N CYS A 195 -26.27 -19.01 -7.72
CA CYS A 195 -25.33 -18.76 -6.65
C CYS A 195 -25.97 -19.22 -5.33
N VAL A 196 -25.26 -20.03 -4.58
CA VAL A 196 -25.73 -20.57 -3.31
C VAL A 196 -24.85 -20.01 -2.20
N LEU A 197 -25.48 -19.35 -1.22
CA LEU A 197 -24.80 -18.91 -0.01
C LEU A 197 -24.87 -20.05 1.02
N TRP A 198 -23.71 -20.53 1.44
CA TRP A 198 -23.60 -21.54 2.47
C TRP A 198 -23.22 -20.88 3.79
N GLN A 199 -24.04 -21.08 4.82
CA GLN A 199 -23.66 -20.75 6.18
C GLN A 199 -23.18 -22.04 6.84
N TYR A 200 -21.97 -22.04 7.39
CA TYR A 200 -21.38 -23.18 8.08
C TYR A 200 -20.85 -22.76 9.45
N ASP A 201 -20.75 -23.70 10.34
CA ASP A 201 -20.01 -23.61 11.59
C ASP A 201 -18.87 -24.65 11.58
N ASP A 202 -18.01 -24.62 12.60
CA ASP A 202 -16.85 -25.53 12.69
C ASP A 202 -17.22 -27.02 12.70
N GLN A 203 -18.47 -27.35 13.02
CA GLN A 203 -18.96 -28.75 13.04
C GLN A 203 -19.46 -29.18 11.67
N THR A 204 -20.03 -28.30 10.89
CA THR A 204 -20.58 -28.60 9.56
C THR A 204 -19.54 -28.54 8.44
N PHE A 205 -18.43 -27.79 8.63
CA PHE A 205 -17.37 -27.67 7.65
C PHE A 205 -16.67 -28.99 7.33
N THR A 206 -16.59 -29.91 8.28
CA THR A 206 -15.94 -31.25 8.10
C THR A 206 -16.80 -32.25 7.33
N GLN A 207 -18.04 -31.91 6.95
CA GLN A 207 -18.96 -32.78 6.21
C GLN A 207 -19.12 -32.40 4.72
N LEU A 208 -18.44 -31.35 4.28
CA LEU A 208 -18.38 -30.87 2.90
C LEU A 208 -17.11 -31.35 2.21
#